data_b82fbdc1e990851e5af3fc1ad3de57ae
#
_entry.id   b82fbdc1e990851e5af3fc1ad3de57ae
#
_cell.length_a   1.000
_cell.length_b   1.000
_cell.length_c   1.000
_cell.angle_alpha   90.00
_cell.angle_beta   90.00
_cell.angle_gamma   90.00
#
_symmetry.space_group_name_H-M   'P 1'
#
loop_
_entity.id
_entity.type
_entity.pdbx_description
1 polymer ?
#
loop_
_entity_poly.entity_id
_entity_poly.type
_entity_poly.pdbx_seq_one_letter_code
_entity_poly.pdbx_strand_id
1 'polypeptide(L)'
;QIEKLEKRIKNNKQIAAEKTAAIKRIKRQKRLDLTYKNEGARLLPLSDRELFLCGLFLYWGEGRKDFRGAISLNNTDPKVIKFYLKWLIKALKIPKEKIKVTLHLYQDMDIKSSINFWCKYLNFPINQFDKPYIKKSTLSNLTHKGFTHGTCGLYINNSLLKEKIILGIQAIADYYDD
;
A
#
# COMPACT_ATOMS: atom_id res chain seq x y z
N GLN A 1 -27.96 38.22 35.10
CA GLN A 1 -27.60 38.90 33.82
C GLN A 1 -26.17 38.62 33.40
N ILE A 2 -25.21 38.59 34.32
CA ILE A 2 -23.77 38.34 34.06
C ILE A 2 -23.57 36.92 33.46
N GLU A 3 -24.16 35.92 34.07
CA GLU A 3 -24.06 34.53 33.64
C GLU A 3 -24.60 34.28 32.20
N LYS A 4 -25.69 34.95 31.84
CA LYS A 4 -26.23 34.96 30.47
C LYS A 4 -25.26 35.58 29.46
N LEU A 5 -24.59 36.66 29.88
CA LEU A 5 -23.60 37.32 29.01
C LEU A 5 -22.36 36.47 28.79
N GLU A 6 -21.83 35.85 29.84
CA GLU A 6 -20.69 34.93 29.76
C GLU A 6 -20.96 33.73 28.86
N LYS A 7 -22.14 33.12 29.00
CA LYS A 7 -22.58 32.01 28.14
C LYS A 7 -22.68 32.43 26.68
N ARG A 8 -23.16 33.63 26.39
CA ARG A 8 -23.24 34.19 25.04
C ARG A 8 -21.85 34.46 24.44
N ILE A 9 -20.93 34.99 25.23
CA ILE A 9 -19.53 35.23 24.82
C ILE A 9 -18.83 33.89 24.51
N LYS A 10 -18.97 32.89 25.37
CA LYS A 10 -18.43 31.58 25.20
C LYS A 10 -18.95 30.91 23.92
N ASN A 11 -20.26 30.99 23.68
CA ASN A 11 -20.89 30.45 22.46
C ASN A 11 -20.39 31.15 21.20
N ASN A 12 -20.28 32.48 21.21
CA ASN A 12 -19.78 33.25 20.07
C ASN A 12 -18.30 32.92 19.76
N LYS A 13 -17.47 32.74 20.80
CA LYS A 13 -16.08 32.31 20.64
C LYS A 13 -16.00 30.90 20.01
N GLN A 14 -16.85 29.97 20.42
CA GLN A 14 -16.90 28.62 19.85
C GLN A 14 -17.32 28.66 18.39
N ILE A 15 -18.38 29.40 18.04
CA ILE A 15 -18.84 29.57 16.65
C ILE A 15 -17.73 30.19 15.77
N ALA A 16 -17.04 31.19 16.28
CA ALA A 16 -15.93 31.82 15.55
C ALA A 16 -14.76 30.85 15.35
N ALA A 17 -14.42 30.04 16.34
CA ALA A 17 -13.39 29.01 16.25
C ALA A 17 -13.76 27.92 15.20
N GLU A 18 -15.00 27.45 15.22
CA GLU A 18 -15.52 26.45 14.26
C GLU A 18 -15.49 26.99 12.82
N LYS A 19 -15.93 28.23 12.59
CA LYS A 19 -15.84 28.89 11.27
C LYS A 19 -14.39 29.00 10.80
N THR A 20 -13.49 29.41 11.67
CA THR A 20 -12.05 29.53 11.36
C THR A 20 -11.44 28.16 11.01
N ALA A 21 -11.78 27.12 11.78
CA ALA A 21 -11.34 25.75 11.53
C ALA A 21 -11.88 25.23 10.18
N ALA A 22 -13.14 25.51 9.86
CA ALA A 22 -13.74 25.13 8.57
C ALA A 22 -13.03 25.82 7.40
N ILE A 23 -12.75 27.12 7.48
CA ILE A 23 -12.01 27.85 6.44
C ILE A 23 -10.59 27.28 6.28
N LYS A 24 -9.88 27.01 7.40
CA LYS A 24 -8.54 26.40 7.36
C LYS A 24 -8.59 25.02 6.69
N ARG A 25 -9.60 24.21 6.99
CA ARG A 25 -9.80 22.88 6.36
C ARG A 25 -10.01 22.99 4.86
N ILE A 26 -10.87 23.91 4.39
CA ILE A 26 -11.11 24.14 2.97
C ILE A 26 -9.83 24.62 2.25
N LYS A 27 -9.10 25.57 2.83
CA LYS A 27 -7.83 26.06 2.28
C LYS A 27 -6.80 24.94 2.19
N ARG A 28 -6.70 24.10 3.24
CA ARG A 28 -5.80 22.92 3.24
C ARG A 28 -6.17 21.94 2.14
N GLN A 29 -7.49 21.62 1.99
CA GLN A 29 -7.93 20.69 0.96
C GLN A 29 -7.58 21.19 -0.45
N LYS A 30 -7.89 22.45 -0.78
CA LYS A 30 -7.53 23.05 -2.06
C LYS A 30 -6.02 22.99 -2.35
N ARG A 31 -5.18 23.24 -1.33
CA ARG A 31 -3.74 23.10 -1.46
C ARG A 31 -3.32 21.67 -1.76
N LEU A 32 -3.87 20.69 -1.02
CA LEU A 32 -3.58 19.27 -1.23
C LEU A 32 -3.98 18.81 -2.63
N ASP A 33 -5.14 19.21 -3.11
CA ASP A 33 -5.65 18.86 -4.45
C ASP A 33 -4.73 19.44 -5.55
N LEU A 34 -4.30 20.69 -5.39
CA LEU A 34 -3.36 21.33 -6.32
C LEU A 34 -1.99 20.65 -6.29
N THR A 35 -1.48 20.36 -5.09
CA THR A 35 -0.20 19.65 -4.92
C THR A 35 -0.28 18.25 -5.57
N TYR A 36 -1.36 17.51 -5.33
CA TYR A 36 -1.56 16.20 -5.95
C TYR A 36 -1.55 16.27 -7.48
N LYS A 37 -2.26 17.25 -8.05
CA LYS A 37 -2.29 17.48 -9.51
C LYS A 37 -0.91 17.81 -10.06
N ASN A 38 -0.17 18.72 -9.41
CA ASN A 38 1.15 19.14 -9.85
C ASN A 38 2.18 18.01 -9.76
N GLU A 39 2.21 17.28 -8.62
CA GLU A 39 3.10 16.13 -8.46
C GLU A 39 2.75 15.00 -9.43
N GLY A 40 1.47 14.76 -9.67
CA GLY A 40 1.05 13.78 -10.69
C GLY A 40 1.56 14.16 -12.09
N ALA A 41 1.45 15.42 -12.49
CA ALA A 41 1.94 15.90 -13.78
C ALA A 41 3.48 15.84 -13.89
N ARG A 42 4.18 16.06 -12.77
CA ARG A 42 5.66 16.00 -12.72
C ARG A 42 6.20 14.59 -12.77
N LEU A 43 5.50 13.64 -12.14
CA LEU A 43 6.01 12.28 -11.94
C LEU A 43 5.50 11.28 -12.98
N LEU A 44 4.41 11.57 -13.67
CA LEU A 44 3.75 10.60 -14.57
C LEU A 44 3.72 11.09 -16.02
N PRO A 45 3.78 10.17 -16.99
CA PRO A 45 3.94 8.73 -16.81
C PRO A 45 5.37 8.33 -16.45
N LEU A 46 5.56 7.25 -15.71
CA LEU A 46 6.88 6.67 -15.48
C LEU A 46 7.41 6.02 -16.77
N SER A 47 8.66 6.28 -17.12
CA SER A 47 9.39 5.49 -18.10
C SER A 47 9.61 4.05 -17.63
N ASP A 48 9.98 3.14 -18.53
CA ASP A 48 10.26 1.75 -18.18
C ASP A 48 11.40 1.63 -17.16
N ARG A 49 12.42 2.50 -17.25
CA ARG A 49 13.53 2.54 -16.28
C ARG A 49 13.07 3.03 -14.91
N GLU A 50 12.27 4.08 -14.87
CA GLU A 50 11.73 4.60 -13.62
C GLU A 50 10.79 3.58 -12.96
N LEU A 51 9.92 2.95 -13.73
CA LEU A 51 9.07 1.87 -13.22
C LEU A 51 9.91 0.73 -12.65
N PHE A 52 10.99 0.31 -13.33
CA PHE A 52 11.90 -0.71 -12.83
C PHE A 52 12.53 -0.30 -11.51
N LEU A 53 13.11 0.91 -11.42
CA LEU A 53 13.76 1.40 -10.21
C LEU A 53 12.79 1.59 -9.05
N CYS A 54 11.62 2.18 -9.29
CA CYS A 54 10.59 2.33 -8.25
C CYS A 54 10.18 0.97 -7.66
N GLY A 55 10.01 -0.04 -8.50
CA GLY A 55 9.68 -1.38 -8.04
C GLY A 55 10.86 -2.08 -7.34
N LEU A 56 12.09 -1.82 -7.78
CA LEU A 56 13.31 -2.33 -7.14
C LEU A 56 13.45 -1.77 -5.71
N PHE A 57 13.25 -0.46 -5.54
CA PHE A 57 13.29 0.18 -4.22
C PHE A 57 12.11 -0.22 -3.34
N LEU A 58 10.90 -0.39 -3.90
CA LEU A 58 9.80 -0.99 -3.17
C LEU A 58 10.15 -2.38 -2.69
N TYR A 59 10.77 -3.20 -3.55
CA TYR A 59 11.20 -4.54 -3.17
C TYR A 59 12.34 -4.51 -2.13
N TRP A 60 13.23 -3.54 -2.21
CA TRP A 60 14.24 -3.32 -1.17
C TRP A 60 13.62 -2.99 0.19
N GLY A 61 12.58 -2.18 0.24
CA GLY A 61 11.87 -1.87 1.50
C GLY A 61 11.07 -3.06 2.04
N GLU A 62 10.20 -3.64 1.22
CA GLU A 62 9.12 -4.53 1.63
C GLU A 62 9.27 -5.99 1.17
N GLY A 63 10.18 -6.25 0.23
CA GLY A 63 10.34 -7.58 -0.37
C GLY A 63 11.11 -8.55 0.51
N ARG A 64 10.92 -9.83 0.24
CA ARG A 64 11.67 -10.93 0.87
C ARG A 64 13.11 -10.99 0.33
N LYS A 65 14.12 -10.82 1.20
CA LYS A 65 15.52 -10.60 0.82
C LYS A 65 16.43 -11.83 0.89
N ASP A 66 15.95 -12.95 1.40
CA ASP A 66 16.73 -14.19 1.38
C ASP A 66 17.01 -14.65 -0.06
N PHE A 67 18.20 -15.16 -0.34
CA PHE A 67 18.56 -15.67 -1.68
C PHE A 67 17.76 -16.93 -2.06
N ARG A 68 17.33 -17.70 -1.07
CA ARG A 68 16.53 -18.90 -1.26
C ARG A 68 15.04 -18.57 -1.16
N GLY A 69 14.28 -18.98 -2.14
CA GLY A 69 12.84 -18.83 -2.12
C GLY A 69 12.29 -17.89 -3.18
N ALA A 70 11.00 -17.58 -3.04
CA ALA A 70 10.27 -16.81 -4.03
C ALA A 70 10.64 -15.33 -4.02
N ILE A 71 10.51 -14.67 -5.16
CA ILE A 71 10.41 -13.22 -5.24
C ILE A 71 9.02 -12.89 -4.73
N SER A 72 8.93 -12.32 -3.52
CA SER A 72 7.64 -12.07 -2.87
C SER A 72 7.62 -10.76 -2.12
N LEU A 73 6.45 -10.15 -2.10
CA LEU A 73 6.14 -8.97 -1.30
C LEU A 73 4.74 -9.12 -0.72
N ASN A 74 4.61 -8.85 0.57
CA ASN A 74 3.35 -8.87 1.30
C ASN A 74 3.04 -7.48 1.82
N ASN A 75 1.82 -7.00 1.59
CA ASN A 75 1.39 -5.72 2.14
C ASN A 75 -0.12 -5.71 2.39
N THR A 76 -0.57 -4.81 3.23
CA THR A 76 -1.99 -4.59 3.53
C THR A 76 -2.61 -3.50 2.67
N ASP A 77 -1.78 -2.61 2.11
CA ASP A 77 -2.24 -1.57 1.19
C ASP A 77 -2.45 -2.15 -0.22
N PRO A 78 -3.70 -2.17 -0.71
CA PRO A 78 -4.00 -2.67 -2.05
C PRO A 78 -3.27 -1.91 -3.17
N LYS A 79 -2.97 -0.63 -2.98
CA LYS A 79 -2.26 0.17 -3.99
C LYS A 79 -0.80 -0.26 -4.11
N VAL A 80 -0.14 -0.58 -2.99
CA VAL A 80 1.22 -1.14 -2.98
C VAL A 80 1.27 -2.48 -3.72
N ILE A 81 0.33 -3.38 -3.42
CA ILE A 81 0.22 -4.68 -4.09
C ILE A 81 -0.06 -4.52 -5.59
N LYS A 82 -0.95 -3.59 -5.97
CA LYS A 82 -1.25 -3.31 -7.38
C LYS A 82 -0.04 -2.76 -8.13
N PHE A 83 0.74 -1.88 -7.50
CA PHE A 83 1.97 -1.36 -8.07
C PHE A 83 3.02 -2.45 -8.22
N TYR A 84 3.20 -3.28 -7.20
CA TYR A 84 4.11 -4.43 -7.25
C TYR A 84 3.73 -5.42 -8.36
N LEU A 85 2.44 -5.72 -8.52
CA LEU A 85 1.92 -6.52 -9.64
C LEU A 85 2.31 -5.91 -11.00
N LYS A 86 2.13 -4.59 -11.14
CA LYS A 86 2.51 -3.88 -12.37
C LYS A 86 4.00 -3.96 -12.64
N TRP A 87 4.83 -3.85 -11.60
CA TRP A 87 6.27 -4.04 -11.70
C TRP A 87 6.66 -5.43 -12.17
N LEU A 88 6.09 -6.49 -11.57
CA LEU A 88 6.34 -7.87 -11.99
C LEU A 88 6.02 -8.08 -13.47
N ILE A 89 4.88 -7.58 -13.93
CA ILE A 89 4.41 -7.80 -15.30
C ILE A 89 5.15 -6.89 -16.30
N LYS A 90 5.23 -5.58 -16.02
CA LYS A 90 5.72 -4.60 -17.00
C LYS A 90 7.24 -4.46 -16.99
N ALA A 91 7.86 -4.37 -15.82
CA ALA A 91 9.31 -4.18 -15.70
C ALA A 91 10.07 -5.51 -15.76
N LEU A 92 9.62 -6.55 -15.04
CA LEU A 92 10.29 -7.86 -15.02
C LEU A 92 9.77 -8.82 -16.09
N LYS A 93 8.76 -8.41 -16.88
CA LYS A 93 8.18 -9.20 -17.98
C LYS A 93 7.67 -10.58 -17.55
N ILE A 94 7.16 -10.69 -16.31
CA ILE A 94 6.62 -11.93 -15.78
C ILE A 94 5.20 -12.16 -16.35
N PRO A 95 4.93 -13.31 -16.94
CA PRO A 95 3.57 -13.68 -17.34
C PRO A 95 2.64 -13.72 -16.13
N LYS A 96 1.46 -13.13 -16.25
CA LYS A 96 0.51 -12.98 -15.16
C LYS A 96 0.10 -14.32 -14.54
N GLU A 97 0.06 -15.36 -15.35
CA GLU A 97 -0.33 -16.73 -14.98
C GLU A 97 0.68 -17.38 -14.02
N LYS A 98 1.94 -16.93 -14.03
CA LYS A 98 3.00 -17.43 -13.14
C LYS A 98 2.98 -16.80 -11.76
N ILE A 99 2.23 -15.71 -11.58
CA ILE A 99 2.14 -14.99 -10.32
C ILE A 99 1.09 -15.67 -9.44
N LYS A 100 1.47 -16.01 -8.21
CA LYS A 100 0.59 -16.58 -7.19
C LYS A 100 0.26 -15.55 -6.14
N VAL A 101 -0.89 -15.72 -5.51
CA VAL A 101 -1.42 -14.82 -4.49
C VAL A 101 -1.56 -15.57 -3.18
N THR A 102 -1.01 -15.01 -2.11
CA THR A 102 -1.21 -15.50 -0.74
C THR A 102 -2.02 -14.49 0.06
N LEU A 103 -2.87 -14.96 0.97
CA LEU A 103 -3.61 -14.13 1.89
C LEU A 103 -3.33 -14.55 3.33
N HIS A 104 -3.01 -13.58 4.17
CA HIS A 104 -2.93 -13.75 5.60
C HIS A 104 -4.10 -13.01 6.23
N LEU A 105 -5.03 -13.75 6.81
CA LEU A 105 -6.27 -13.25 7.38
C LEU A 105 -6.30 -13.49 8.90
N TYR A 106 -7.11 -12.74 9.61
CA TYR A 106 -7.37 -12.97 11.01
C TYR A 106 -8.61 -13.86 11.18
N GLN A 107 -8.71 -14.52 12.33
CA GLN A 107 -9.76 -15.49 12.62
C GLN A 107 -11.17 -14.89 12.57
N ASP A 108 -11.31 -13.61 12.90
CA ASP A 108 -12.56 -12.85 12.94
C ASP A 108 -12.89 -12.11 11.61
N MET A 109 -12.12 -12.37 10.55
CA MET A 109 -12.38 -11.76 9.24
C MET A 109 -13.28 -12.63 8.38
N ASP A 110 -14.10 -11.98 7.54
CA ASP A 110 -14.83 -12.68 6.47
C ASP A 110 -13.87 -13.11 5.35
N ILE A 111 -13.54 -14.40 5.35
CA ILE A 111 -12.60 -15.02 4.41
C ILE A 111 -13.09 -14.88 2.97
N LYS A 112 -14.39 -15.17 2.72
CA LYS A 112 -14.97 -15.11 1.37
C LYS A 112 -14.95 -13.68 0.82
N SER A 113 -15.35 -12.72 1.61
CA SER A 113 -15.34 -11.31 1.24
C SER A 113 -13.91 -10.83 0.94
N SER A 114 -12.92 -11.22 1.75
CA SER A 114 -11.53 -10.87 1.55
C SER A 114 -10.95 -11.45 0.27
N ILE A 115 -11.20 -12.73 -0.02
CA ILE A 115 -10.78 -13.37 -1.27
C ILE A 115 -11.43 -12.68 -2.48
N ASN A 116 -12.74 -12.45 -2.43
CA ASN A 116 -13.48 -11.79 -3.52
C ASN A 116 -12.96 -10.37 -3.79
N PHE A 117 -12.64 -9.63 -2.73
CA PHE A 117 -12.02 -8.31 -2.87
C PHE A 117 -10.71 -8.39 -3.67
N TRP A 118 -9.78 -9.25 -3.26
CA TRP A 118 -8.48 -9.36 -3.90
C TRP A 118 -8.58 -9.94 -5.31
N CYS A 119 -9.46 -10.92 -5.56
CA CYS A 119 -9.73 -11.42 -6.92
C CYS A 119 -10.14 -10.28 -7.86
N LYS A 120 -11.12 -9.48 -7.45
CA LYS A 120 -11.61 -8.34 -8.25
C LYS A 120 -10.56 -7.25 -8.38
N TYR A 121 -9.92 -6.85 -7.27
CA TYR A 121 -8.97 -5.73 -7.25
C TYR A 121 -7.73 -6.00 -8.11
N LEU A 122 -7.19 -7.23 -8.08
CA LEU A 122 -6.03 -7.64 -8.86
C LEU A 122 -6.41 -8.18 -10.25
N ASN A 123 -7.67 -8.45 -10.48
CA ASN A 123 -8.18 -9.15 -11.66
C ASN A 123 -7.48 -10.52 -11.85
N PHE A 124 -7.46 -11.31 -10.78
CA PHE A 124 -6.93 -12.68 -10.77
C PHE A 124 -8.04 -13.69 -10.57
N PRO A 125 -8.02 -14.83 -11.28
CA PRO A 125 -8.91 -15.93 -11.01
C PRO A 125 -8.53 -16.64 -9.70
N ILE A 126 -9.51 -17.27 -9.06
CA ILE A 126 -9.34 -17.91 -7.74
C ILE A 126 -8.28 -19.01 -7.72
N ASN A 127 -8.02 -19.68 -8.82
CA ASN A 127 -7.02 -20.74 -8.94
C ASN A 127 -5.56 -20.23 -8.87
N GLN A 128 -5.34 -18.92 -8.88
CA GLN A 128 -4.04 -18.31 -8.62
C GLN A 128 -3.83 -17.99 -7.15
N PHE A 129 -4.86 -18.15 -6.32
CA PHE A 129 -4.77 -17.95 -4.88
C PHE A 129 -4.43 -19.26 -4.18
N ASP A 130 -3.42 -19.20 -3.32
CA ASP A 130 -3.17 -20.28 -2.39
C ASP A 130 -4.23 -20.30 -1.29
N LYS A 131 -4.30 -21.43 -0.55
CA LYS A 131 -5.15 -21.51 0.64
C LYS A 131 -4.75 -20.40 1.62
N PRO A 132 -5.69 -19.53 2.06
CA PRO A 132 -5.37 -18.46 2.98
C PRO A 132 -4.79 -18.97 4.31
N TYR A 133 -3.78 -18.30 4.80
CA TYR A 133 -3.27 -18.54 6.14
C TYR A 133 -4.12 -17.77 7.15
N ILE A 134 -4.75 -18.48 8.07
CA ILE A 134 -5.59 -17.88 9.11
C ILE A 134 -4.78 -17.76 10.40
N LYS A 135 -4.53 -16.53 10.83
CA LYS A 135 -3.84 -16.23 12.08
C LYS A 135 -4.75 -16.53 13.26
N LYS A 136 -4.22 -17.14 14.33
CA LYS A 136 -4.96 -17.42 15.57
C LYS A 136 -5.40 -16.16 16.34
N SER A 137 -4.77 -15.01 16.08
CA SER A 137 -5.14 -13.72 16.67
C SER A 137 -6.35 -13.11 15.96
N THR A 138 -7.05 -12.20 16.63
CA THR A 138 -8.19 -11.46 16.09
C THR A 138 -7.81 -10.04 15.66
N LEU A 139 -8.52 -9.51 14.66
CA LEU A 139 -8.35 -8.14 14.19
C LEU A 139 -8.73 -7.11 15.27
N SER A 140 -9.72 -7.46 16.12
CA SER A 140 -10.18 -6.62 17.23
C SER A 140 -9.09 -6.26 18.23
N ASN A 141 -8.04 -7.08 18.35
CA ASN A 141 -6.92 -6.86 19.25
C ASN A 141 -5.81 -5.97 18.65
N LEU A 142 -5.96 -5.49 17.42
CA LEU A 142 -4.99 -4.61 16.78
C LEU A 142 -5.31 -3.15 17.05
N THR A 143 -4.27 -2.37 17.32
CA THR A 143 -4.35 -0.90 17.49
C THR A 143 -4.69 -0.18 16.18
N HIS A 144 -4.35 -0.75 15.01
CA HIS A 144 -4.66 -0.23 13.70
C HIS A 144 -5.75 -1.06 12.99
N LYS A 145 -6.96 -0.51 12.89
CA LYS A 145 -8.13 -1.14 12.24
C LYS A 145 -8.17 -0.98 10.70
N GLY A 146 -7.06 -0.58 10.08
CA GLY A 146 -7.04 -0.25 8.64
C GLY A 146 -7.02 -1.44 7.67
N PHE A 147 -7.07 -2.69 8.15
CA PHE A 147 -6.81 -3.88 7.34
C PHE A 147 -8.07 -4.69 7.05
N THR A 148 -9.05 -4.09 6.39
CA THR A 148 -10.35 -4.69 6.15
C THR A 148 -10.32 -6.00 5.34
N HIS A 149 -9.25 -6.25 4.56
CA HIS A 149 -9.13 -7.42 3.69
C HIS A 149 -7.86 -8.25 3.92
N GLY A 150 -7.23 -8.08 5.10
CA GLY A 150 -6.02 -8.81 5.49
C GLY A 150 -4.76 -8.37 4.74
N THR A 151 -3.70 -9.17 4.87
CA THR A 151 -2.43 -8.96 4.17
C THR A 151 -2.42 -9.80 2.90
N CYS A 152 -2.21 -9.16 1.77
CA CYS A 152 -2.05 -9.84 0.48
C CYS A 152 -0.57 -9.94 0.14
N GLY A 153 -0.15 -11.10 -0.36
CA GLY A 153 1.16 -11.32 -0.92
C GLY A 153 1.09 -11.74 -2.37
N LEU A 154 2.04 -11.27 -3.18
CA LEU A 154 2.27 -11.78 -4.51
C LEU A 154 3.64 -12.42 -4.56
N TYR A 155 3.75 -13.58 -5.19
CA TYR A 155 5.02 -14.25 -5.34
C TYR A 155 5.18 -14.99 -6.67
N ILE A 156 6.44 -15.19 -7.05
CA ILE A 156 6.88 -16.04 -8.16
C ILE A 156 8.13 -16.82 -7.75
N ASN A 157 8.27 -18.04 -8.28
CA ASN A 157 9.46 -18.86 -8.09
C ASN A 157 10.38 -18.68 -9.30
N ASN A 158 11.47 -17.94 -9.13
CA ASN A 158 12.51 -17.75 -10.12
C ASN A 158 13.82 -17.33 -9.43
N SER A 159 14.68 -18.30 -9.14
CA SER A 159 15.93 -18.10 -8.39
C SER A 159 16.90 -17.15 -9.10
N LEU A 160 17.10 -17.33 -10.42
CA LEU A 160 18.02 -16.50 -11.18
C LEU A 160 17.58 -15.03 -11.23
N LEU A 161 16.28 -14.80 -11.38
CA LEU A 161 15.75 -13.44 -11.33
C LEU A 161 15.84 -12.86 -9.91
N LYS A 162 15.62 -13.68 -8.89
CA LYS A 162 15.80 -13.29 -7.49
C LYS A 162 17.22 -12.81 -7.21
N GLU A 163 18.21 -13.57 -7.63
CA GLU A 163 19.62 -13.21 -7.52
C GLU A 163 19.92 -11.88 -8.19
N LYS A 164 19.46 -11.69 -9.43
CA LYS A 164 19.63 -10.40 -10.15
C LYS A 164 19.02 -9.22 -9.38
N ILE A 165 17.85 -9.39 -8.79
CA ILE A 165 17.19 -8.36 -8.01
C ILE A 165 18.00 -8.03 -6.76
N ILE A 166 18.38 -9.05 -5.97
CA ILE A 166 19.12 -8.86 -4.72
C ILE A 166 20.50 -8.25 -4.98
N LEU A 167 21.26 -8.79 -5.95
CA LEU A 167 22.58 -8.27 -6.29
C LEU A 167 22.51 -6.88 -6.93
N GLY A 168 21.45 -6.58 -7.68
CA GLY A 168 21.21 -5.23 -8.21
C GLY A 168 20.96 -4.21 -7.09
N ILE A 169 20.20 -4.59 -6.08
CA ILE A 169 19.99 -3.77 -4.87
C ILE A 169 21.32 -3.54 -4.14
N GLN A 170 22.09 -4.63 -3.95
CA GLN A 170 23.38 -4.55 -3.28
C GLN A 170 24.36 -3.65 -4.06
N ALA A 171 24.48 -3.79 -5.38
CA ALA A 171 25.33 -2.95 -6.19
C ALA A 171 24.98 -1.44 -6.09
N ILE A 172 23.67 -1.12 -5.98
CA ILE A 172 23.24 0.26 -5.74
C ILE A 172 23.65 0.72 -4.33
N ALA A 173 23.47 -0.13 -3.31
CA ALA A 173 23.84 0.19 -1.94
C ALA A 173 25.34 0.45 -1.84
N ASP A 174 26.16 -0.46 -2.35
CA ASP A 174 27.62 -0.40 -2.31
C ASP A 174 28.18 0.85 -3.04
N TYR A 175 27.50 1.26 -4.13
CA TYR A 175 27.89 2.46 -4.89
C TYR A 175 27.72 3.76 -4.09
N TYR A 176 26.81 3.80 -3.13
CA TYR A 176 26.53 4.99 -2.30
C TYR A 176 26.98 4.83 -0.84
N ASP A 177 27.75 3.78 -0.51
CA ASP A 177 28.29 3.54 0.83
C ASP A 177 29.65 4.23 1.04
N ASP A 178 30.23 4.85 0.01
CA ASP A 178 31.42 5.70 0.03
C ASP A 178 31.05 7.14 0.47
#